data_5a8a244b01caa078699d334bef3396dd
#
_entry.id   5a8a244b01caa078699d334bef3396dd
#
_cell.length_a   1.000
_cell.length_b   1.000
_cell.length_c   1.000
_cell.angle_alpha   90.00
_cell.angle_beta   90.00
_cell.angle_gamma   90.00
#
_symmetry.space_group_name_H-M   'P 1'
#
loop_
_entity.id
_entity.type
_entity.pdbx_description
1 polymer ?
#
loop_
_entity_poly.entity_id
_entity_poly.type
_entity_poly.pdbx_seq_one_letter_code
_entity_poly.pdbx_strand_id
1 'polypeptide(L)'
;MVPLRLFILAIVALLVALVPAEAASKKKKPAPAPASAPAEAPAPKGGAAQPLGQSGSWTAYQAQDGTGLVCYVMAQPQKSEPAGSSRKAMAMVTHRPGEKIANVVSFVEGYPIKPGSEVQIDIGGSKFDLFTKDDSAWARTAELDRMIVASLGKAKQVVVRATPQKGAATTDTYALAGFAKALALIDKACGVKR
;
A
#
# COMPACT_ATOMS: atom_id res chain seq x y z
N MET A 1 51.64 -48.91 28.17
CA MET A 1 51.60 -50.33 27.85
C MET A 1 50.78 -50.50 26.58
N VAL A 2 51.48 -50.79 25.45
CA VAL A 2 50.97 -51.13 24.12
C VAL A 2 50.57 -52.64 24.16
N PRO A 3 49.63 -53.16 23.32
CA PRO A 3 49.93 -53.48 21.96
C PRO A 3 48.73 -53.22 21.01
N LEU A 4 48.91 -52.67 19.83
CA LEU A 4 49.29 -53.18 18.52
C LEU A 4 48.84 -54.60 18.14
N ARG A 5 47.88 -54.71 17.23
CA ARG A 5 47.69 -55.82 16.25
C ARG A 5 46.86 -55.29 15.09
N LEU A 6 47.39 -55.06 14.06
CA LEU A 6 47.78 -55.51 12.72
C LEU A 6 46.98 -56.71 12.16
N PHE A 7 46.72 -56.64 10.82
CA PHE A 7 46.24 -57.62 9.83
C PHE A 7 44.79 -57.43 9.40
N ILE A 8 44.37 -57.47 8.15
CA ILE A 8 44.97 -57.94 6.86
C ILE A 8 44.16 -57.28 5.70
N LEU A 9 44.80 -56.98 4.60
CA LEU A 9 44.23 -56.67 3.26
C LEU A 9 43.35 -57.82 2.74
N ALA A 10 42.23 -57.45 2.08
CA ALA A 10 41.65 -58.23 1.00
C ALA A 10 41.11 -57.29 -0.08
N ILE A 11 41.85 -57.27 -1.20
CA ILE A 11 41.43 -56.64 -2.45
C ILE A 11 40.47 -57.60 -3.14
N VAL A 12 39.22 -57.16 -3.37
CA VAL A 12 38.30 -57.81 -4.31
C VAL A 12 37.94 -56.80 -5.37
N ALA A 13 38.54 -56.98 -6.53
CA ALA A 13 38.14 -56.28 -7.75
C ALA A 13 36.80 -56.86 -8.23
N LEU A 14 35.76 -56.05 -8.31
CA LEU A 14 34.51 -56.43 -8.96
C LEU A 14 34.21 -55.41 -10.06
N LEU A 15 34.19 -55.89 -11.29
CA LEU A 15 33.78 -55.18 -12.48
C LEU A 15 32.36 -54.62 -12.32
N VAL A 16 32.18 -53.33 -12.45
CA VAL A 16 30.88 -52.68 -12.55
C VAL A 16 30.56 -52.41 -13.98
N ALA A 17 29.58 -53.13 -14.49
CA ALA A 17 28.99 -52.88 -15.81
C ALA A 17 28.29 -51.52 -15.82
N LEU A 18 28.65 -50.66 -16.81
CA LEU A 18 27.91 -49.43 -17.10
C LEU A 18 26.53 -49.79 -17.67
N VAL A 19 25.47 -49.43 -16.95
CA VAL A 19 24.10 -49.38 -17.46
C VAL A 19 23.76 -47.89 -17.68
N PRO A 20 23.39 -47.47 -18.89
CA PRO A 20 22.93 -46.10 -19.09
C PRO A 20 21.53 -45.93 -18.47
N ALA A 21 21.41 -45.13 -17.44
CA ALA A 21 20.13 -44.70 -16.86
C ALA A 21 19.47 -43.70 -17.80
N GLU A 22 18.43 -44.16 -18.47
CA GLU A 22 17.53 -43.33 -19.28
C GLU A 22 16.75 -42.44 -18.30
N ALA A 23 17.03 -41.13 -18.31
CA ALA A 23 16.36 -40.11 -17.50
C ALA A 23 14.95 -39.88 -18.05
N ALA A 24 13.96 -40.51 -17.48
CA ALA A 24 12.55 -40.21 -17.71
C ALA A 24 12.26 -38.78 -17.28
N SER A 25 12.23 -37.85 -18.26
CA SER A 25 11.75 -36.49 -18.10
C SER A 25 10.27 -36.48 -17.69
N LYS A 26 9.99 -36.40 -16.40
CA LYS A 26 8.65 -36.10 -15.89
C LYS A 26 8.33 -34.67 -16.28
N LYS A 27 7.48 -34.48 -17.30
CA LYS A 27 6.84 -33.21 -17.64
C LYS A 27 6.12 -32.71 -16.40
N LYS A 28 6.70 -31.71 -15.74
CA LYS A 28 6.10 -30.97 -14.63
C LYS A 28 4.90 -30.20 -15.19
N LYS A 29 3.70 -30.56 -14.76
CA LYS A 29 2.46 -29.84 -15.09
C LYS A 29 2.68 -28.36 -14.73
N PRO A 30 2.37 -27.39 -15.61
CA PRO A 30 2.48 -25.98 -15.30
C PRO A 30 1.62 -25.66 -14.06
N ALA A 31 2.21 -25.03 -13.06
CA ALA A 31 1.48 -24.47 -11.95
C ALA A 31 0.49 -23.40 -12.48
N PRO A 32 -0.72 -23.28 -11.90
CA PRO A 32 -1.62 -22.19 -12.28
C PRO A 32 -0.88 -20.85 -12.08
N ALA A 33 -0.94 -20.00 -13.10
CA ALA A 33 -0.41 -18.65 -13.02
C ALA A 33 -1.05 -17.95 -11.81
N PRO A 34 -0.26 -17.19 -11.01
CA PRO A 34 -0.84 -16.41 -9.92
C PRO A 34 -1.85 -15.44 -10.54
N ALA A 35 -3.06 -15.40 -9.93
CA ALA A 35 -4.08 -14.44 -10.31
C ALA A 35 -3.45 -13.06 -10.37
N SER A 36 -3.67 -12.36 -11.48
CA SER A 36 -3.17 -11.02 -11.74
C SER A 36 -3.48 -10.14 -10.53
N ALA A 37 -2.44 -9.65 -9.87
CA ALA A 37 -2.60 -8.60 -8.86
C ALA A 37 -3.36 -7.43 -9.50
N PRO A 38 -4.27 -6.75 -8.76
CA PRO A 38 -4.91 -5.55 -9.28
C PRO A 38 -3.82 -4.60 -9.79
N ALA A 39 -4.00 -4.09 -11.01
CA ALA A 39 -3.05 -3.22 -11.66
C ALA A 39 -2.69 -2.07 -10.70
N GLU A 40 -1.41 -1.95 -10.42
CA GLU A 40 -0.81 -0.82 -9.72
C GLU A 40 -1.33 0.46 -10.37
N ALA A 41 -1.98 1.33 -9.58
CA ALA A 41 -2.41 2.62 -10.09
C ALA A 41 -1.14 3.40 -10.48
N PRO A 42 -0.89 3.68 -11.79
CA PRO A 42 0.32 4.38 -12.19
C PRO A 42 0.31 5.76 -11.53
N ALA A 43 1.46 6.16 -10.97
CA ALA A 43 1.70 7.56 -10.68
C ALA A 43 1.36 8.37 -11.94
N PRO A 44 0.66 9.51 -11.85
CA PRO A 44 0.13 10.21 -13.02
C PRO A 44 1.27 10.60 -13.96
N LYS A 45 1.44 9.85 -15.04
CA LYS A 45 2.19 10.26 -16.23
C LYS A 45 1.26 11.13 -17.08
N GLY A 46 0.82 12.24 -16.51
CA GLY A 46 -0.10 13.14 -17.14
C GLY A 46 0.29 14.57 -16.81
N GLY A 47 -0.31 15.56 -17.45
CA GLY A 47 -0.01 16.96 -17.26
C GLY A 47 0.11 17.39 -15.80
N ALA A 48 0.88 18.43 -15.53
CA ALA A 48 1.12 18.92 -14.17
C ALA A 48 -0.21 19.10 -13.41
N ALA A 49 -0.25 18.63 -12.17
CA ALA A 49 -1.41 18.80 -11.30
C ALA A 49 -1.71 20.29 -11.10
N GLN A 50 -2.94 20.70 -11.36
CA GLN A 50 -3.40 22.08 -11.21
C GLN A 50 -4.12 22.24 -9.87
N PRO A 51 -3.74 23.19 -9.02
CA PRO A 51 -4.45 23.46 -7.78
C PRO A 51 -5.82 24.08 -8.08
N LEU A 52 -6.86 23.53 -7.47
CA LEU A 52 -8.23 24.07 -7.48
C LEU A 52 -8.49 25.02 -6.32
N GLY A 53 -7.71 24.90 -5.25
CA GLY A 53 -7.79 25.73 -4.07
C GLY A 53 -7.31 25.02 -2.81
N GLN A 54 -7.18 25.78 -1.72
CA GLN A 54 -6.75 25.30 -0.42
C GLN A 54 -7.74 25.73 0.67
N SER A 55 -7.95 24.86 1.65
CA SER A 55 -8.71 25.16 2.85
C SER A 55 -8.10 24.46 4.06
N GLY A 56 -7.66 25.24 5.05
CA GLY A 56 -6.84 24.70 6.13
C GLY A 56 -5.55 24.06 5.63
N SER A 57 -5.27 22.85 6.08
CA SER A 57 -4.12 22.04 5.62
C SER A 57 -4.39 21.23 4.35
N TRP A 58 -5.61 21.29 3.80
CA TRP A 58 -6.06 20.50 2.65
C TRP A 58 -5.98 21.31 1.36
N THR A 59 -5.28 20.78 0.37
CA THR A 59 -5.22 21.36 -0.97
C THR A 59 -5.93 20.44 -1.96
N ALA A 60 -6.80 21.03 -2.77
CA ALA A 60 -7.53 20.36 -3.84
C ALA A 60 -6.79 20.54 -5.16
N TYR A 61 -6.71 19.47 -5.96
CA TYR A 61 -6.06 19.44 -7.25
C TYR A 61 -6.93 18.76 -8.30
N GLN A 62 -6.67 19.10 -9.56
CA GLN A 62 -7.06 18.29 -10.71
C GLN A 62 -5.84 17.98 -11.57
N ALA A 63 -5.86 16.83 -12.21
CA ALA A 63 -4.83 16.36 -13.14
C ALA A 63 -5.47 15.55 -14.26
N GLN A 64 -4.73 15.33 -15.33
CA GLN A 64 -5.08 14.37 -16.37
C GLN A 64 -4.07 13.23 -16.31
N ASP A 65 -4.54 11.98 -16.36
CA ASP A 65 -3.68 10.81 -16.55
C ASP A 65 -4.18 9.97 -17.74
N GLY A 66 -3.59 8.78 -17.92
CA GLY A 66 -3.96 7.90 -19.04
C GLY A 66 -5.41 7.40 -19.01
N THR A 67 -6.13 7.57 -17.89
CA THR A 67 -7.52 7.16 -17.69
C THR A 67 -8.50 8.35 -17.74
N GLY A 68 -7.98 9.57 -17.83
CA GLY A 68 -8.75 10.81 -17.93
C GLY A 68 -8.56 11.76 -16.75
N LEU A 69 -9.62 12.51 -16.42
CA LEU A 69 -9.60 13.47 -15.33
C LEU A 69 -9.50 12.78 -13.97
N VAL A 70 -8.58 13.28 -13.14
CA VAL A 70 -8.39 12.88 -11.75
C VAL A 70 -8.49 14.12 -10.87
N CYS A 71 -9.34 14.07 -9.84
CA CYS A 71 -9.41 15.14 -8.85
C CYS A 71 -9.07 14.57 -7.48
N TYR A 72 -8.23 15.26 -6.71
CA TYR A 72 -7.87 14.79 -5.39
C TYR A 72 -7.63 15.93 -4.42
N VAL A 73 -7.91 15.67 -3.15
CA VAL A 73 -7.46 16.49 -2.04
C VAL A 73 -6.32 15.79 -1.34
N MET A 74 -5.37 16.55 -0.83
CA MET A 74 -4.28 16.02 -0.01
C MET A 74 -3.93 16.95 1.13
N ALA A 75 -3.41 16.35 2.21
CA ALA A 75 -2.81 17.06 3.35
C ALA A 75 -1.61 16.29 3.89
N GLN A 76 -0.65 17.02 4.46
CA GLN A 76 0.42 16.45 5.26
C GLN A 76 -0.02 16.35 6.74
N PRO A 77 0.59 15.44 7.54
CA PRO A 77 0.28 15.37 8.95
C PRO A 77 0.74 16.63 9.68
N GLN A 78 -0.08 17.09 10.63
CA GLN A 78 0.27 18.18 11.52
C GLN A 78 1.25 17.73 12.61
N LYS A 79 1.19 16.45 12.99
CA LYS A 79 2.08 15.82 13.95
C LYS A 79 2.44 14.43 13.47
N SER A 80 3.71 14.06 13.60
CA SER A 80 4.22 12.72 13.31
C SER A 80 5.03 12.19 14.49
N GLU A 81 4.83 10.94 14.85
CA GLU A 81 5.59 10.23 15.86
C GLU A 81 6.18 8.94 15.27
N PRO A 82 7.45 8.63 15.55
CA PRO A 82 8.42 9.45 16.30
C PRO A 82 8.74 10.75 15.57
N ALA A 83 8.99 11.80 16.36
CA ALA A 83 9.33 13.12 15.84
C ALA A 83 10.66 13.12 15.08
N GLY A 84 10.82 14.10 14.15
CA GLY A 84 12.08 14.27 13.39
C GLY A 84 12.22 13.37 12.17
N SER A 85 11.20 12.59 11.79
CA SER A 85 11.22 11.84 10.55
C SER A 85 10.95 12.77 9.37
N SER A 86 11.83 12.74 8.35
CA SER A 86 11.67 13.52 7.10
C SER A 86 10.81 12.80 6.05
N ARG A 87 9.99 11.82 6.46
CA ARG A 87 9.14 11.05 5.56
C ARG A 87 8.03 11.90 4.94
N LYS A 88 7.66 11.57 3.72
CA LYS A 88 6.62 12.29 2.98
C LYS A 88 5.25 11.62 3.20
N ALA A 89 4.78 11.63 4.45
CA ALA A 89 3.46 11.12 4.77
C ALA A 89 2.36 12.06 4.26
N MET A 90 1.26 11.50 3.74
CA MET A 90 0.12 12.28 3.26
C MET A 90 -1.18 11.50 3.33
N ALA A 91 -2.28 12.21 3.58
CA ALA A 91 -3.63 11.70 3.44
C ALA A 91 -4.25 12.24 2.15
N MET A 92 -5.00 11.40 1.45
CA MET A 92 -5.63 11.76 0.17
C MET A 92 -7.06 11.22 0.07
N VAL A 93 -7.91 11.96 -0.65
CA VAL A 93 -9.18 11.45 -1.19
C VAL A 93 -9.22 11.77 -2.68
N THR A 94 -9.47 10.75 -3.51
CA THR A 94 -9.35 10.82 -4.96
C THR A 94 -10.66 10.46 -5.66
N HIS A 95 -10.95 11.15 -6.76
CA HIS A 95 -12.03 10.84 -7.72
C HIS A 95 -11.44 10.59 -9.10
N ARG A 96 -11.97 9.57 -9.79
CA ARG A 96 -11.64 9.17 -11.17
C ARG A 96 -12.93 8.95 -11.96
N PRO A 97 -13.58 10.02 -12.45
CA PRO A 97 -14.88 9.92 -13.12
C PRO A 97 -14.84 9.05 -14.37
N GLY A 98 -13.73 9.04 -15.12
CA GLY A 98 -13.55 8.17 -16.28
C GLY A 98 -13.63 6.69 -15.95
N GLU A 99 -13.25 6.28 -14.75
CA GLU A 99 -13.34 4.92 -14.23
C GLU A 99 -14.61 4.69 -13.38
N LYS A 100 -15.48 5.69 -13.24
CA LYS A 100 -16.66 5.69 -12.36
C LYS A 100 -16.29 5.45 -10.89
N ILE A 101 -15.11 5.88 -10.47
CA ILE A 101 -14.56 5.72 -9.13
C ILE A 101 -14.60 7.07 -8.40
N ALA A 102 -15.08 7.08 -7.16
CA ALA A 102 -15.12 8.26 -6.32
C ALA A 102 -14.83 7.89 -4.85
N ASN A 103 -14.35 8.88 -4.10
CA ASN A 103 -14.09 8.80 -2.66
C ASN A 103 -12.96 7.85 -2.25
N VAL A 104 -12.05 7.47 -3.12
CA VAL A 104 -10.93 6.59 -2.76
C VAL A 104 -10.07 7.27 -1.71
N VAL A 105 -10.06 6.71 -0.51
CA VAL A 105 -9.24 7.17 0.61
C VAL A 105 -7.91 6.44 0.58
N SER A 106 -6.82 7.19 0.68
CA SER A 106 -5.48 6.62 0.81
C SER A 106 -4.63 7.41 1.80
N PHE A 107 -3.78 6.68 2.51
CA PHE A 107 -2.74 7.22 3.37
C PHE A 107 -1.40 6.70 2.89
N VAL A 108 -0.50 7.61 2.52
CA VAL A 108 0.88 7.30 2.13
C VAL A 108 1.75 7.54 3.36
N GLU A 109 2.51 6.54 3.77
CA GLU A 109 3.31 6.61 4.99
C GLU A 109 4.74 7.13 4.73
N GLY A 110 5.19 7.09 3.46
CA GLY A 110 6.53 7.54 3.07
C GLY A 110 7.65 6.57 3.47
N TYR A 111 7.30 5.32 3.77
CA TYR A 111 8.19 4.18 4.00
C TYR A 111 7.48 2.86 3.64
N PRO A 112 8.22 1.79 3.32
CA PRO A 112 7.62 0.48 3.11
C PRO A 112 6.93 -0.02 4.40
N ILE A 113 5.63 -0.29 4.32
CA ILE A 113 4.83 -0.81 5.42
C ILE A 113 5.15 -2.30 5.59
N LYS A 114 5.07 -2.81 6.82
CA LYS A 114 5.30 -4.22 7.12
C LYS A 114 4.31 -5.10 6.35
N PRO A 115 4.78 -6.05 5.53
CA PRO A 115 3.89 -6.92 4.77
C PRO A 115 2.88 -7.67 5.67
N GLY A 116 1.61 -7.67 5.26
CA GLY A 116 0.54 -8.33 6.00
C GLY A 116 0.04 -7.57 7.24
N SER A 117 0.60 -6.39 7.55
CA SER A 117 0.02 -5.51 8.57
C SER A 117 -1.08 -4.63 7.97
N GLU A 118 -1.95 -4.16 8.83
CA GLU A 118 -2.97 -3.15 8.49
C GLU A 118 -2.56 -1.79 9.06
N VAL A 119 -3.08 -0.73 8.44
CA VAL A 119 -3.02 0.63 8.98
C VAL A 119 -4.35 0.91 9.65
N GLN A 120 -4.31 1.26 10.93
CA GLN A 120 -5.51 1.66 11.67
C GLN A 120 -5.66 3.17 11.64
N ILE A 121 -6.84 3.65 11.27
CA ILE A 121 -7.20 5.06 11.38
C ILE A 121 -8.28 5.24 12.43
N ASP A 122 -8.18 6.32 13.22
CA ASP A 122 -9.15 6.74 14.23
C ASP A 122 -9.67 8.13 13.86
N ILE A 123 -10.95 8.22 13.58
CA ILE A 123 -11.63 9.45 13.18
C ILE A 123 -12.69 9.79 14.22
N GLY A 124 -12.32 10.63 15.18
CA GLY A 124 -13.25 11.04 16.24
C GLY A 124 -13.79 9.89 17.08
N GLY A 125 -12.99 8.84 17.30
CA GLY A 125 -13.36 7.63 18.04
C GLY A 125 -13.88 6.47 17.19
N SER A 126 -14.19 6.71 15.92
CA SER A 126 -14.51 5.64 14.95
C SER A 126 -13.22 5.09 14.34
N LYS A 127 -13.00 3.77 14.50
CA LYS A 127 -11.80 3.09 14.01
C LYS A 127 -12.11 2.33 12.74
N PHE A 128 -11.15 2.38 11.80
CA PHE A 128 -11.19 1.62 10.54
C PHE A 128 -9.82 1.01 10.29
N ASP A 129 -9.81 -0.21 9.75
CA ASP A 129 -8.59 -0.91 9.37
C ASP A 129 -8.46 -0.91 7.84
N LEU A 130 -7.33 -0.43 7.36
CA LEU A 130 -7.01 -0.29 5.95
C LEU A 130 -6.04 -1.37 5.52
N PHE A 131 -6.23 -1.95 4.33
CA PHE A 131 -5.23 -2.85 3.77
C PHE A 131 -4.03 -2.07 3.24
N THR A 132 -2.89 -2.71 3.20
CA THR A 132 -1.63 -2.08 2.82
C THR A 132 -1.02 -2.70 1.58
N LYS A 133 -0.37 -1.86 0.78
CA LYS A 133 0.49 -2.25 -0.32
C LYS A 133 1.64 -1.25 -0.41
N ASP A 134 2.87 -1.75 -0.40
CA ASP A 134 4.09 -0.95 -0.45
C ASP A 134 4.18 0.07 0.69
N ASP A 135 4.06 1.36 0.40
CA ASP A 135 4.11 2.47 1.36
C ASP A 135 2.76 3.10 1.66
N SER A 136 1.68 2.50 1.19
CA SER A 136 0.36 3.11 1.20
C SER A 136 -0.72 2.18 1.74
N ALA A 137 -1.81 2.77 2.26
CA ALA A 137 -2.97 2.08 2.80
C ALA A 137 -4.27 2.59 2.20
N TRP A 138 -5.24 1.67 1.95
CA TRP A 138 -6.53 1.96 1.32
C TRP A 138 -7.67 1.23 2.00
N ALA A 139 -8.88 1.76 1.83
CA ALA A 139 -10.09 1.04 2.19
C ALA A 139 -10.31 -0.16 1.27
N ARG A 140 -10.83 -1.27 1.83
CA ARG A 140 -11.05 -2.51 1.07
C ARG A 140 -12.24 -2.44 0.11
N THR A 141 -13.17 -1.51 0.33
CA THR A 141 -14.39 -1.41 -0.46
C THR A 141 -14.82 0.04 -0.65
N ALA A 142 -15.51 0.34 -1.74
CA ALA A 142 -16.08 1.67 -1.98
C ALA A 142 -17.09 2.10 -0.91
N GLU A 143 -17.74 1.15 -0.23
CA GLU A 143 -18.61 1.45 0.90
C GLU A 143 -17.81 1.99 2.10
N LEU A 144 -16.68 1.31 2.41
CA LEU A 144 -15.79 1.76 3.49
C LEU A 144 -15.18 3.13 3.16
N ASP A 145 -14.80 3.39 1.91
CA ASP A 145 -14.37 4.72 1.45
C ASP A 145 -15.42 5.79 1.76
N ARG A 146 -16.68 5.55 1.39
CA ARG A 146 -17.78 6.49 1.66
C ARG A 146 -17.98 6.74 3.16
N MET A 147 -17.91 5.71 3.99
CA MET A 147 -18.03 5.83 5.44
C MET A 147 -16.89 6.64 6.04
N ILE A 148 -15.65 6.38 5.59
CA ILE A 148 -14.47 7.13 6.04
C ILE A 148 -14.60 8.59 5.64
N VAL A 149 -14.90 8.90 4.37
CA VAL A 149 -15.06 10.28 3.89
C VAL A 149 -16.14 11.03 4.66
N ALA A 150 -17.29 10.38 4.95
CA ALA A 150 -18.35 10.96 5.75
C ALA A 150 -17.90 11.25 7.20
N SER A 151 -17.08 10.39 7.79
CA SER A 151 -16.50 10.58 9.12
C SER A 151 -15.45 11.70 9.13
N LEU A 152 -14.58 11.77 8.11
CA LEU A 152 -13.60 12.85 7.95
C LEU A 152 -14.26 14.23 7.87
N GLY A 153 -15.42 14.31 7.21
CA GLY A 153 -16.19 15.56 7.09
C GLY A 153 -16.76 16.10 8.40
N LYS A 154 -16.86 15.27 9.44
CA LYS A 154 -17.50 15.61 10.74
C LYS A 154 -16.50 15.74 11.89
N ALA A 155 -15.34 15.12 11.79
CA ALA A 155 -14.36 15.08 12.88
C ALA A 155 -13.40 16.29 12.84
N LYS A 156 -12.65 16.47 13.92
CA LYS A 156 -11.63 17.52 14.03
C LYS A 156 -10.26 17.05 13.53
N GLN A 157 -9.97 15.77 13.66
CA GLN A 157 -8.70 15.15 13.27
C GLN A 157 -8.89 13.67 12.93
N VAL A 158 -7.95 13.12 12.18
CA VAL A 158 -7.74 11.69 12.02
C VAL A 158 -6.36 11.32 12.53
N VAL A 159 -6.29 10.22 13.28
CA VAL A 159 -5.03 9.63 13.77
C VAL A 159 -4.78 8.34 13.01
N VAL A 160 -3.63 8.24 12.38
CA VAL A 160 -3.20 7.10 11.54
C VAL A 160 -2.07 6.38 12.25
N ARG A 161 -2.20 5.06 12.42
CA ARG A 161 -1.19 4.21 13.04
C ARG A 161 -0.74 3.15 12.06
N ALA A 162 0.56 3.11 11.79
CA ALA A 162 1.16 2.19 10.85
C ALA A 162 2.41 1.52 11.42
N THR A 163 2.71 0.33 10.92
CA THR A 163 3.92 -0.42 11.29
C THR A 163 4.85 -0.48 10.09
N PRO A 164 6.02 0.17 10.13
CA PRO A 164 6.99 0.09 9.05
C PRO A 164 7.62 -1.30 8.98
N GLN A 165 8.16 -1.65 7.81
CA GLN A 165 8.93 -2.89 7.64
C GLN A 165 10.16 -2.92 8.53
N LYS A 166 10.74 -1.75 8.81
CA LYS A 166 11.90 -1.57 9.70
C LYS A 166 11.67 -0.34 10.59
N GLY A 167 12.01 -0.45 11.87
CA GLY A 167 11.90 0.64 12.83
C GLY A 167 10.66 0.55 13.72
N ALA A 168 10.39 1.62 14.45
CA ALA A 168 9.27 1.72 15.38
C ALA A 168 7.95 2.02 14.64
N ALA A 169 6.82 1.61 15.24
CA ALA A 169 5.50 2.01 14.78
C ALA A 169 5.37 3.54 14.75
N THR A 170 4.60 4.03 13.79
CA THR A 170 4.39 5.46 13.61
C THR A 170 2.94 5.85 13.94
N THR A 171 2.78 7.11 14.30
CA THR A 171 1.46 7.73 14.49
C THR A 171 1.47 9.10 13.85
N ASP A 172 0.57 9.31 12.89
CA ASP A 172 0.36 10.58 12.22
C ASP A 172 -0.99 11.17 12.59
N THR A 173 -1.00 12.47 12.85
CA THR A 173 -2.23 13.20 13.13
C THR A 173 -2.46 14.26 12.06
N TYR A 174 -3.60 14.18 11.39
CA TYR A 174 -4.01 15.14 10.37
C TYR A 174 -5.17 15.98 10.90
N ALA A 175 -5.05 17.30 10.82
CA ALA A 175 -6.16 18.21 11.11
C ALA A 175 -7.19 18.15 9.98
N LEU A 176 -8.48 18.11 10.34
CA LEU A 176 -9.58 18.03 9.37
C LEU A 176 -10.28 19.39 9.14
N ALA A 177 -9.79 20.45 9.79
CA ALA A 177 -10.24 21.81 9.51
C ALA A 177 -9.99 22.15 8.03
N GLY A 178 -11.05 22.46 7.28
CA GLY A 178 -10.98 22.77 5.85
C GLY A 178 -11.18 21.56 4.93
N PHE A 179 -11.13 20.32 5.42
CA PHE A 179 -11.32 19.11 4.60
C PHE A 179 -12.61 19.16 3.77
N ALA A 180 -13.76 19.42 4.39
CA ALA A 180 -15.04 19.43 3.68
C ALA A 180 -15.11 20.48 2.58
N LYS A 181 -14.48 21.65 2.78
CA LYS A 181 -14.40 22.71 1.75
C LYS A 181 -13.50 22.29 0.59
N ALA A 182 -12.33 21.73 0.86
CA ALA A 182 -11.43 21.22 -0.15
C ALA A 182 -12.05 20.05 -0.94
N LEU A 183 -12.75 19.13 -0.25
CA LEU A 183 -13.49 18.04 -0.85
C LEU A 183 -14.55 18.54 -1.85
N ALA A 184 -15.33 19.57 -1.48
CA ALA A 184 -16.32 20.16 -2.37
C ALA A 184 -15.73 20.72 -3.67
N LEU A 185 -14.46 21.17 -3.67
CA LEU A 185 -13.79 21.63 -4.88
C LEU A 185 -13.56 20.47 -5.85
N ILE A 186 -13.09 19.33 -5.36
CA ILE A 186 -12.87 18.15 -6.21
C ILE A 186 -14.18 17.48 -6.61
N ASP A 187 -15.20 17.49 -5.75
CA ASP A 187 -16.55 17.04 -6.10
C ASP A 187 -17.08 17.80 -7.31
N LYS A 188 -16.99 19.16 -7.26
CA LYS A 188 -17.41 20.03 -8.36
C LYS A 188 -16.60 19.77 -9.62
N ALA A 189 -15.27 19.68 -9.51
CA ALA A 189 -14.38 19.51 -10.66
C ALA A 189 -14.59 18.16 -11.37
N CYS A 190 -14.82 17.09 -10.59
CA CYS A 190 -15.02 15.74 -11.11
C CYS A 190 -16.51 15.32 -11.21
N GLY A 191 -17.46 16.22 -10.96
CA GLY A 191 -18.91 15.96 -11.11
C GLY A 191 -19.48 14.94 -10.12
N VAL A 192 -18.85 14.78 -8.95
CA VAL A 192 -19.33 13.89 -7.89
C VAL A 192 -20.45 14.57 -7.11
N LYS A 193 -21.59 13.90 -7.00
CA LYS A 193 -22.77 14.36 -6.22
C LYS A 193 -22.77 13.63 -4.87
N ARG A 194 -23.04 14.38 -3.77
CA ARG A 194 -23.18 13.86 -2.41
C ARG A 194 -24.61 13.92 -1.95
#